data_33ba5cf7fd5701148e613be6e0313fca
#
_entry.id   33ba5cf7fd5701148e613be6e0313fca
#
_cell.length_a   1.000
_cell.length_b   1.000
_cell.length_c   1.000
_cell.angle_alpha   90.00
_cell.angle_beta   90.00
_cell.angle_gamma   90.00
#
_symmetry.space_group_name_H-M   'P 1'
#
loop_
_entity.id
_entity.type
_entity.pdbx_description
1 polymer ?
#
loop_
_entity_poly.entity_id
_entity_poly.type
_entity_poly.pdbx_seq_one_letter_code
_entity_poly.pdbx_strand_id
1 'polypeptide(L)'
;MNKPKFVIVVGASAGGLNALSEFTAQLKPRMNAAVFIVMHLSRTSISDFLMLQLQKFTSLPCEVATDGAEIETGHIYIAPPNAHLLIKKGIIILGYGPQENRWRPSIDVLFRSAAAAYNTRAIGVILTGLLDDGTTGMLAIKRSGGTCIVQDPNDAEYPDMPLSVLKNMEVDYCISLVSMGEVIEGITLTTPEEKTAPKEVIIESQIAERVVVDYDSVSQLGEKSIFACPDCGGGLWKINKSTDGIERVDRYRCHIGHSYSENDLVIKQSEKF
;
A
#
# COMPACT_ATOMS: atom_id res chain seq x y z
N MET A 1 7.88 -11.76 22.54
CA MET A 1 7.28 -10.58 21.91
C MET A 1 5.89 -10.97 21.38
N ASN A 2 4.91 -10.11 21.56
CA ASN A 2 3.52 -10.41 21.16
C ASN A 2 3.36 -10.05 19.67
N LYS A 3 3.23 -11.05 18.80
CA LYS A 3 3.08 -10.83 17.35
C LYS A 3 1.66 -10.29 17.06
N PRO A 4 1.53 -9.27 16.22
CA PRO A 4 0.22 -8.69 15.93
C PRO A 4 -0.68 -9.69 15.19
N LYS A 5 -1.95 -9.70 15.58
CA LYS A 5 -2.99 -10.48 14.91
C LYS A 5 -3.38 -9.83 13.58
N PHE A 6 -3.44 -8.49 13.55
CA PHE A 6 -3.76 -7.69 12.38
C PHE A 6 -2.59 -6.78 11.97
N VAL A 7 -2.57 -6.41 10.71
CA VAL A 7 -1.74 -5.30 10.21
C VAL A 7 -2.63 -4.25 9.57
N ILE A 8 -2.38 -2.98 9.92
CA ILE A 8 -3.06 -1.82 9.36
C ILE A 8 -2.05 -1.13 8.45
N VAL A 9 -2.32 -1.08 7.16
CA VAL A 9 -1.46 -0.43 6.18
C VAL A 9 -2.12 0.84 5.69
N VAL A 10 -1.43 1.98 5.80
CA VAL A 10 -1.97 3.31 5.58
C VAL A 10 -1.19 4.01 4.47
N GLY A 11 -1.94 4.52 3.49
CA GLY A 11 -1.41 5.31 2.39
C GLY A 11 -1.90 6.75 2.45
N ALA A 12 -0.99 7.71 2.33
CA ALA A 12 -1.29 9.13 2.27
C ALA A 12 -0.30 9.88 1.36
N SER A 13 -0.69 11.06 0.87
CA SER A 13 0.17 11.90 0.04
C SER A 13 -0.04 13.39 0.38
N ALA A 14 -0.50 14.21 -0.56
CA ALA A 14 -0.81 15.63 -0.31
C ALA A 14 -1.85 15.75 0.83
N GLY A 15 -1.63 16.68 1.76
CA GLY A 15 -2.45 16.83 2.98
C GLY A 15 -2.23 15.74 4.03
N GLY A 16 -1.40 14.73 3.72
CA GLY A 16 -1.24 13.51 4.51
C GLY A 16 -0.71 13.70 5.92
N LEU A 17 0.11 14.72 6.18
CA LEU A 17 0.67 14.95 7.52
C LEU A 17 -0.42 15.22 8.55
N ASN A 18 -1.37 16.09 8.23
CA ASN A 18 -2.49 16.42 9.11
C ASN A 18 -3.40 15.19 9.28
N ALA A 19 -3.76 14.54 8.16
CA ALA A 19 -4.62 13.38 8.21
C ALA A 19 -3.99 12.21 9.02
N LEU A 20 -2.70 11.93 8.83
CA LEU A 20 -1.99 10.91 9.61
C LEU A 20 -1.89 11.26 11.09
N SER A 21 -1.69 12.54 11.43
CA SER A 21 -1.65 12.99 12.83
C SER A 21 -2.99 12.74 13.52
N GLU A 22 -4.10 13.11 12.88
CA GLU A 22 -5.45 12.88 13.38
C GLU A 22 -5.81 11.39 13.42
N PHE A 23 -5.43 10.64 12.39
CA PHE A 23 -5.62 9.19 12.34
C PHE A 23 -4.89 8.48 13.48
N THR A 24 -3.59 8.77 13.66
CA THR A 24 -2.77 8.09 14.68
C THR A 24 -3.18 8.43 16.10
N ALA A 25 -3.74 9.63 16.35
CA ALA A 25 -4.28 10.04 17.65
C ALA A 25 -5.46 9.17 18.12
N GLN A 26 -6.18 8.53 17.19
CA GLN A 26 -7.33 7.68 17.49
C GLN A 26 -6.92 6.23 17.83
N LEU A 27 -5.70 5.83 17.49
CA LEU A 27 -5.23 4.46 17.68
C LEU A 27 -4.95 4.16 19.16
N LYS A 28 -5.39 2.98 19.61
CA LYS A 28 -5.30 2.62 21.03
C LYS A 28 -4.29 1.49 21.25
N PRO A 29 -3.48 1.53 22.32
CA PRO A 29 -2.48 0.49 22.62
C PRO A 29 -3.03 -0.93 22.75
N ARG A 30 -4.33 -1.04 23.08
CA ARG A 30 -5.01 -2.34 23.25
C ARG A 30 -5.36 -3.06 21.94
N MET A 31 -5.24 -2.39 20.79
CA MET A 31 -5.49 -3.02 19.49
C MET A 31 -4.41 -4.09 19.23
N ASN A 32 -4.84 -5.30 18.92
CA ASN A 32 -3.90 -6.38 18.57
C ASN A 32 -3.46 -6.25 17.10
N ALA A 33 -2.83 -5.12 16.79
CA ALA A 33 -2.40 -4.75 15.45
C ALA A 33 -1.06 -4.01 15.48
N ALA A 34 -0.34 -4.06 14.35
CA ALA A 34 0.76 -3.16 14.02
C ALA A 34 0.34 -2.26 12.85
N VAL A 35 0.85 -1.05 12.82
CA VAL A 35 0.50 -0.03 11.81
C VAL A 35 1.71 0.28 10.93
N PHE A 36 1.49 0.33 9.62
CA PHE A 36 2.53 0.62 8.63
C PHE A 36 2.08 1.80 7.77
N ILE A 37 2.92 2.80 7.64
CA ILE A 37 2.58 4.05 6.96
C ILE A 37 3.52 4.27 5.77
N VAL A 38 2.95 4.47 4.60
CA VAL A 38 3.61 5.08 3.45
C VAL A 38 2.98 6.45 3.23
N MET A 39 3.79 7.49 3.32
CA MET A 39 3.44 8.83 2.90
C MET A 39 4.41 9.26 1.82
N HIS A 40 3.88 9.75 0.69
CA HIS A 40 4.73 10.30 -0.37
C HIS A 40 5.38 11.60 0.11
N LEU A 41 6.66 11.52 0.33
CA LEU A 41 7.50 12.64 0.72
C LEU A 41 8.43 13.00 -0.45
N SER A 42 8.87 14.26 -0.52
CA SER A 42 9.95 14.60 -1.44
C SER A 42 11.21 13.81 -1.09
N ARG A 43 12.07 13.55 -2.09
CA ARG A 43 13.32 12.77 -1.90
C ARG A 43 14.27 13.34 -0.85
N THR A 44 14.09 14.60 -0.51
CA THR A 44 14.88 15.34 0.52
C THR A 44 14.19 15.35 1.88
N SER A 45 12.95 14.84 1.99
CA SER A 45 12.23 14.80 3.26
C SER A 45 12.74 13.66 4.12
N ILE A 46 12.84 13.91 5.40
CA ILE A 46 13.38 12.99 6.40
C ILE A 46 12.20 12.24 7.03
N SER A 47 12.15 10.91 6.88
CA SER A 47 11.12 10.09 7.55
C SER A 47 11.14 10.26 9.07
N ASP A 48 12.30 10.59 9.65
CA ASP A 48 12.44 10.96 11.05
C ASP A 48 11.57 12.17 11.43
N PHE A 49 11.42 13.15 10.53
CA PHE A 49 10.53 14.30 10.78
C PHE A 49 9.07 13.83 10.89
N LEU A 50 8.61 13.00 9.95
CA LEU A 50 7.25 12.42 9.99
C LEU A 50 7.05 11.63 11.29
N MET A 51 8.00 10.74 11.63
CA MET A 51 7.98 9.95 12.84
C MET A 51 7.84 10.84 14.08
N LEU A 52 8.70 11.85 14.21
CA LEU A 52 8.68 12.78 15.35
C LEU A 52 7.38 13.60 15.43
N GLN A 53 6.78 13.94 14.28
CA GLN A 53 5.49 14.63 14.27
C GLN A 53 4.37 13.70 14.73
N LEU A 54 4.28 12.49 14.18
CA LEU A 54 3.24 11.53 14.56
C LEU A 54 3.33 11.15 16.05
N GLN A 55 4.55 10.98 16.58
CA GLN A 55 4.77 10.64 17.99
C GLN A 55 4.17 11.67 18.98
N LYS A 56 3.90 12.91 18.55
CA LYS A 56 3.26 13.93 19.39
C LYS A 56 1.76 13.70 19.58
N PHE A 57 1.14 12.94 18.69
CA PHE A 57 -0.31 12.74 18.65
C PHE A 57 -0.75 11.37 19.15
N THR A 58 0.17 10.42 19.28
CA THR A 58 -0.16 9.04 19.69
C THR A 58 0.73 8.56 20.84
N SER A 59 0.19 7.67 21.67
CA SER A 59 0.95 6.97 22.70
C SER A 59 1.64 5.70 22.18
N LEU A 60 1.36 5.28 20.91
CA LEU A 60 2.02 4.16 20.30
C LEU A 60 3.45 4.53 19.90
N PRO A 61 4.45 3.66 20.13
CA PRO A 61 5.79 3.87 19.61
C PRO A 61 5.77 4.06 18.08
N CYS A 62 6.40 5.15 17.61
CA CYS A 62 6.59 5.43 16.19
C CYS A 62 8.05 5.25 15.84
N GLU A 63 8.35 4.50 14.80
CA GLU A 63 9.71 4.27 14.34
C GLU A 63 9.81 4.21 12.81
N VAL A 64 10.96 4.57 12.27
CA VAL A 64 11.26 4.35 10.86
C VAL A 64 11.57 2.88 10.67
N ALA A 65 10.88 2.25 9.72
CA ALA A 65 11.01 0.83 9.45
C ALA A 65 12.46 0.43 9.09
N THR A 66 12.93 -0.67 9.66
CA THR A 66 14.27 -1.20 9.45
C THR A 66 14.18 -2.60 8.85
N ASP A 67 15.04 -2.91 7.90
CA ASP A 67 15.07 -4.21 7.23
C ASP A 67 15.38 -5.34 8.19
N GLY A 68 14.60 -6.43 8.11
CA GLY A 68 14.72 -7.58 8.98
C GLY A 68 14.16 -7.40 10.40
N ALA A 69 13.65 -6.23 10.76
CA ALA A 69 13.06 -6.00 12.09
C ALA A 69 11.80 -6.85 12.30
N GLU A 70 11.63 -7.38 13.51
CA GLU A 70 10.41 -8.07 13.91
C GLU A 70 9.26 -7.09 14.09
N ILE A 71 8.06 -7.51 13.68
CA ILE A 71 6.85 -6.71 13.83
C ILE A 71 6.28 -6.89 15.23
N GLU A 72 6.15 -5.79 15.95
CA GLU A 72 5.59 -5.75 17.31
C GLU A 72 4.17 -5.20 17.32
N THR A 73 3.34 -5.76 18.20
CA THR A 73 1.97 -5.27 18.42
C THR A 73 1.99 -3.86 19.03
N GLY A 74 1.13 -2.98 18.53
CA GLY A 74 0.99 -1.62 19.06
C GLY A 74 2.08 -0.66 18.60
N HIS A 75 2.87 -0.99 17.59
CA HIS A 75 3.88 -0.13 16.98
C HIS A 75 3.39 0.48 15.67
N ILE A 76 3.90 1.67 15.35
CA ILE A 76 3.71 2.40 14.09
C ILE A 76 5.04 2.43 13.35
N TYR A 77 5.10 1.79 12.19
CA TYR A 77 6.27 1.73 11.32
C TYR A 77 6.09 2.65 10.12
N ILE A 78 7.05 3.54 9.90
CA ILE A 78 7.03 4.54 8.83
C ILE A 78 8.02 4.13 7.76
N ALA A 79 7.60 4.14 6.51
CA ALA A 79 8.48 3.82 5.39
C ALA A 79 9.67 4.79 5.29
N PRO A 80 10.92 4.29 5.17
CA PRO A 80 12.06 5.14 4.90
C PRO A 80 12.02 5.68 3.46
N PRO A 81 12.72 6.79 3.16
CA PRO A 81 12.84 7.28 1.80
C PRO A 81 13.67 6.31 0.95
N ASN A 82 13.41 6.30 -0.36
CA ASN A 82 14.15 5.50 -1.35
C ASN A 82 14.14 3.97 -1.15
N ALA A 83 13.26 3.43 -0.31
CA ALA A 83 13.03 2.01 -0.19
C ALA A 83 11.51 1.72 -0.18
N HIS A 84 11.10 0.63 -0.77
CA HIS A 84 9.74 0.12 -0.56
C HIS A 84 9.64 -0.54 0.81
N LEU A 85 8.58 -0.22 1.55
CA LEU A 85 8.24 -0.91 2.78
C LEU A 85 7.36 -2.11 2.43
N LEU A 86 7.79 -3.31 2.78
CA LEU A 86 7.05 -4.56 2.61
C LEU A 86 6.91 -5.28 3.95
N ILE A 87 5.89 -6.13 4.00
CA ILE A 87 5.60 -6.95 5.18
C ILE A 87 5.66 -8.43 4.77
N LYS A 88 6.42 -9.21 5.51
CA LYS A 88 6.26 -10.66 5.60
C LYS A 88 5.66 -11.04 6.95
N LYS A 89 5.24 -12.30 7.11
CA LYS A 89 4.62 -12.74 8.36
C LYS A 89 5.61 -12.57 9.53
N GLY A 90 5.40 -11.49 10.29
CA GLY A 90 6.19 -11.18 11.49
C GLY A 90 7.49 -10.41 11.25
N ILE A 91 7.84 -10.02 10.01
CA ILE A 91 9.11 -9.35 9.68
C ILE A 91 8.86 -8.21 8.69
N ILE A 92 9.58 -7.11 8.86
CA ILE A 92 9.66 -5.98 7.93
C ILE A 92 10.74 -6.29 6.87
N ILE A 93 10.45 -5.95 5.62
CA ILE A 93 11.41 -6.02 4.52
C ILE A 93 11.49 -4.66 3.84
N LEU A 94 12.70 -4.21 3.53
CA LEU A 94 12.94 -3.03 2.71
C LEU A 94 13.37 -3.44 1.30
N GLY A 95 12.53 -3.10 0.31
CA GLY A 95 12.79 -3.39 -1.10
C GLY A 95 13.44 -2.20 -1.83
N TYR A 96 14.52 -2.47 -2.54
CA TYR A 96 15.23 -1.46 -3.34
C TYR A 96 15.00 -1.64 -4.85
N GLY A 97 13.93 -2.35 -5.22
CA GLY A 97 13.49 -2.51 -6.59
C GLY A 97 13.10 -1.18 -7.26
N PRO A 98 12.70 -1.23 -8.54
CA PRO A 98 12.27 -0.06 -9.29
C PRO A 98 11.09 0.67 -8.64
N GLN A 99 10.92 1.95 -8.98
CA GLN A 99 9.73 2.70 -8.58
C GLN A 99 8.47 2.05 -9.16
N GLU A 100 7.41 2.03 -8.37
CA GLU A 100 6.07 1.69 -8.81
C GLU A 100 5.18 2.93 -8.69
N ASN A 101 4.34 3.18 -9.69
CA ASN A 101 3.50 4.38 -9.78
C ASN A 101 4.30 5.68 -9.52
N ARG A 102 5.53 5.76 -10.05
CA ARG A 102 6.47 6.89 -9.90
C ARG A 102 7.05 7.06 -8.49
N TRP A 103 6.69 6.22 -7.51
CA TRP A 103 7.07 6.35 -6.11
C TRP A 103 7.96 5.21 -5.60
N ARG A 104 8.84 5.55 -4.68
CA ARG A 104 9.55 4.65 -3.79
C ARG A 104 9.85 5.39 -2.49
N PRO A 105 9.11 5.09 -1.39
CA PRO A 105 8.13 4.00 -1.24
C PRO A 105 6.85 4.20 -2.06
N SER A 106 6.22 3.10 -2.52
CA SER A 106 4.88 3.07 -3.10
C SER A 106 3.89 2.46 -2.12
N ILE A 107 2.69 3.03 -2.05
CA ILE A 107 1.58 2.54 -1.22
C ILE A 107 1.12 1.16 -1.71
N ASP A 108 1.01 0.99 -3.03
CA ASP A 108 0.62 -0.28 -3.64
C ASP A 108 1.53 -1.44 -3.23
N VAL A 109 2.83 -1.22 -3.14
CA VAL A 109 3.80 -2.24 -2.73
C VAL A 109 3.56 -2.68 -1.29
N LEU A 110 3.38 -1.75 -0.36
CA LEU A 110 3.07 -2.05 1.03
C LEU A 110 1.77 -2.86 1.13
N PHE A 111 0.71 -2.41 0.47
CA PHE A 111 -0.62 -3.01 0.56
C PHE A 111 -0.64 -4.43 -0.02
N ARG A 112 0.00 -4.66 -1.17
CA ARG A 112 0.13 -6.01 -1.74
C ARG A 112 0.90 -6.96 -0.83
N SER A 113 1.98 -6.49 -0.22
CA SER A 113 2.76 -7.32 0.71
C SER A 113 1.96 -7.69 1.96
N ALA A 114 1.18 -6.74 2.50
CA ALA A 114 0.28 -6.98 3.61
C ALA A 114 -0.83 -7.98 3.24
N ALA A 115 -1.44 -7.81 2.06
CA ALA A 115 -2.44 -8.72 1.52
C ALA A 115 -1.90 -10.16 1.38
N ALA A 116 -0.67 -10.32 0.87
CA ALA A 116 -0.03 -11.61 0.70
C ALA A 116 0.32 -12.29 2.04
N ALA A 117 0.76 -11.50 3.04
CA ALA A 117 1.28 -12.03 4.30
C ALA A 117 0.20 -12.24 5.38
N TYR A 118 -0.84 -11.38 5.42
CA TYR A 118 -1.85 -11.37 6.48
C TYR A 118 -3.28 -11.64 5.99
N ASN A 119 -3.52 -11.63 4.67
CA ASN A 119 -4.80 -12.01 4.04
C ASN A 119 -6.01 -11.26 4.67
N THR A 120 -6.93 -12.01 5.29
CA THR A 120 -8.13 -11.49 5.96
C THR A 120 -7.85 -10.61 7.18
N ARG A 121 -6.61 -10.58 7.65
CA ARG A 121 -6.14 -9.78 8.78
C ARG A 121 -5.36 -8.52 8.34
N ALA A 122 -5.36 -8.24 7.05
CA ALA A 122 -4.84 -6.98 6.51
C ALA A 122 -5.98 -5.94 6.44
N ILE A 123 -5.74 -4.74 6.99
CA ILE A 123 -6.64 -3.60 6.92
C ILE A 123 -5.93 -2.52 6.12
N GLY A 124 -6.45 -2.20 4.92
CA GLY A 124 -5.95 -1.11 4.08
C GLY A 124 -6.71 0.18 4.35
N VAL A 125 -5.98 1.26 4.51
CA VAL A 125 -6.53 2.60 4.74
C VAL A 125 -5.95 3.58 3.73
N ILE A 126 -6.78 4.19 2.90
CA ILE A 126 -6.39 5.29 2.01
C ILE A 126 -6.93 6.60 2.56
N LEU A 127 -6.01 7.52 2.78
CA LEU A 127 -6.28 8.90 3.22
C LEU A 127 -6.10 9.88 2.05
N THR A 128 -6.16 11.16 2.36
CA THR A 128 -5.95 12.27 1.42
C THR A 128 -4.68 12.11 0.59
N GLY A 129 -4.74 12.46 -0.70
CA GLY A 129 -3.61 12.43 -1.61
C GLY A 129 -3.99 12.67 -3.06
N LEU A 130 -3.01 13.02 -3.88
CA LEU A 130 -3.15 13.19 -5.33
C LEU A 130 -2.83 11.89 -6.07
N LEU A 131 -3.39 11.75 -7.28
CA LEU A 131 -3.23 10.61 -8.18
C LEU A 131 -3.88 9.32 -7.64
N ASP A 132 -3.28 8.15 -7.88
CA ASP A 132 -3.95 6.85 -7.78
C ASP A 132 -3.13 5.75 -7.07
N ASP A 133 -1.94 6.06 -6.52
CA ASP A 133 -1.15 5.05 -5.79
C ASP A 133 -1.90 4.55 -4.54
N GLY A 134 -1.92 3.25 -4.37
CA GLY A 134 -2.70 2.55 -3.33
C GLY A 134 -3.98 1.90 -3.86
N THR A 135 -4.50 2.32 -5.03
CA THR A 135 -5.73 1.74 -5.62
C THR A 135 -5.57 0.25 -5.90
N THR A 136 -4.48 -0.16 -6.53
CA THR A 136 -4.26 -1.57 -6.86
C THR A 136 -3.85 -2.41 -5.65
N GLY A 137 -3.22 -1.77 -4.68
CA GLY A 137 -2.94 -2.37 -3.38
C GLY A 137 -4.23 -2.64 -2.59
N MET A 138 -5.19 -1.73 -2.60
CA MET A 138 -6.51 -1.92 -2.01
C MET A 138 -7.26 -3.08 -2.66
N LEU A 139 -7.22 -3.19 -4.01
CA LEU A 139 -7.76 -4.35 -4.72
C LEU A 139 -7.11 -5.66 -4.25
N ALA A 140 -5.79 -5.67 -4.05
CA ALA A 140 -5.10 -6.85 -3.54
C ALA A 140 -5.56 -7.25 -2.13
N ILE A 141 -5.75 -6.27 -1.23
CA ILE A 141 -6.31 -6.49 0.12
C ILE A 141 -7.72 -7.08 0.01
N LYS A 142 -8.61 -6.47 -0.77
CA LYS A 142 -9.99 -6.95 -0.96
C LYS A 142 -10.03 -8.39 -1.47
N ARG A 143 -9.26 -8.70 -2.51
CA ARG A 143 -9.16 -10.03 -3.11
C ARG A 143 -8.61 -11.08 -2.14
N SER A 144 -7.76 -10.68 -1.21
CA SER A 144 -7.23 -11.53 -0.15
C SER A 144 -8.18 -11.67 1.05
N GLY A 145 -9.35 -11.04 1.00
CA GLY A 145 -10.37 -11.05 2.05
C GLY A 145 -10.11 -10.10 3.21
N GLY A 146 -9.15 -9.20 3.07
CA GLY A 146 -8.89 -8.12 4.04
C GLY A 146 -9.93 -7.00 3.96
N THR A 147 -9.85 -6.03 4.87
CA THR A 147 -10.78 -4.91 4.99
C THR A 147 -10.21 -3.66 4.34
N CYS A 148 -11.05 -2.97 3.56
CA CYS A 148 -10.70 -1.76 2.83
C CYS A 148 -11.45 -0.55 3.41
N ILE A 149 -10.70 0.45 3.89
CA ILE A 149 -11.22 1.70 4.46
C ILE A 149 -10.69 2.87 3.63
N VAL A 150 -11.57 3.77 3.26
CA VAL A 150 -11.23 4.98 2.48
C VAL A 150 -11.75 6.20 3.23
N GLN A 151 -10.95 7.24 3.30
CA GLN A 151 -11.39 8.54 3.79
C GLN A 151 -12.49 9.09 2.86
N ASP A 152 -13.59 9.59 3.42
CA ASP A 152 -14.63 10.26 2.64
C ASP A 152 -13.99 11.36 1.78
N PRO A 153 -14.18 11.34 0.44
CA PRO A 153 -13.64 12.38 -0.43
C PRO A 153 -14.05 13.81 -0.05
N ASN A 154 -15.22 13.98 0.60
CA ASN A 154 -15.66 15.30 1.06
C ASN A 154 -14.92 15.77 2.32
N ASP A 155 -14.29 14.86 3.04
CA ASP A 155 -13.48 15.10 4.23
C ASP A 155 -11.98 15.22 3.89
N ALA A 156 -11.56 14.71 2.74
CA ALA A 156 -10.17 14.69 2.31
C ALA A 156 -9.74 16.06 1.74
N GLU A 157 -8.60 16.59 2.19
CA GLU A 157 -8.02 17.83 1.64
C GLU A 157 -7.71 17.70 0.13
N TYR A 158 -7.23 16.51 -0.29
CA TYR A 158 -6.99 16.13 -1.68
C TYR A 158 -7.68 14.79 -1.96
N PRO A 159 -8.83 14.79 -2.63
CA PRO A 159 -9.69 13.61 -2.71
C PRO A 159 -9.28 12.60 -3.79
N ASP A 160 -8.25 12.84 -4.61
CA ASP A 160 -7.96 12.02 -5.79
C ASP A 160 -7.68 10.55 -5.44
N MET A 161 -6.84 10.28 -4.43
CA MET A 161 -6.55 8.90 -3.99
C MET A 161 -7.80 8.19 -3.46
N PRO A 162 -8.59 8.77 -2.54
CA PRO A 162 -9.90 8.24 -2.16
C PRO A 162 -10.82 7.96 -3.34
N LEU A 163 -11.00 8.95 -4.23
CA LEU A 163 -11.86 8.82 -5.41
C LEU A 163 -11.36 7.75 -6.38
N SER A 164 -10.03 7.60 -6.55
CA SER A 164 -9.46 6.56 -7.40
C SER A 164 -9.84 5.17 -6.90
N VAL A 165 -9.76 4.93 -5.59
CA VAL A 165 -10.17 3.64 -5.02
C VAL A 165 -11.66 3.41 -5.24
N LEU A 166 -12.52 4.38 -4.88
CA LEU A 166 -13.98 4.26 -4.98
C LEU A 166 -14.48 4.09 -6.42
N LYS A 167 -13.77 4.66 -7.40
CA LYS A 167 -14.07 4.48 -8.83
C LYS A 167 -13.76 3.06 -9.33
N ASN A 168 -12.81 2.38 -8.72
CA ASN A 168 -12.28 1.13 -9.22
C ASN A 168 -12.72 -0.10 -8.41
N MET A 169 -13.30 0.07 -7.22
CA MET A 169 -13.78 -1.04 -6.41
C MET A 169 -14.79 -0.62 -5.34
N GLU A 170 -15.60 -1.57 -4.88
CA GLU A 170 -16.39 -1.41 -3.66
C GLU A 170 -15.50 -1.61 -2.43
N VAL A 171 -15.54 -0.64 -1.52
CA VAL A 171 -14.83 -0.68 -0.25
C VAL A 171 -15.76 -1.13 0.89
N ASP A 172 -15.18 -1.58 2.00
CA ASP A 172 -15.97 -1.97 3.16
C ASP A 172 -16.45 -0.74 3.95
N TYR A 173 -15.62 0.31 3.96
CA TYR A 173 -15.93 1.57 4.64
C TYR A 173 -15.42 2.77 3.83
N CYS A 174 -16.33 3.73 3.57
CA CYS A 174 -16.01 5.08 3.12
C CYS A 174 -16.53 6.04 4.19
N ILE A 175 -15.61 6.57 5.03
CA ILE A 175 -15.98 7.26 6.28
C ILE A 175 -15.08 8.47 6.53
N SER A 176 -15.57 9.41 7.34
CA SER A 176 -14.76 10.56 7.78
C SER A 176 -13.58 10.11 8.64
N LEU A 177 -12.50 10.89 8.57
CA LEU A 177 -11.26 10.61 9.28
C LEU A 177 -11.47 10.39 10.79
N VAL A 178 -12.32 11.21 11.40
CA VAL A 178 -12.62 11.15 12.86
C VAL A 178 -13.27 9.82 13.29
N SER A 179 -13.88 9.09 12.39
CA SER A 179 -14.58 7.82 12.69
C SER A 179 -13.72 6.57 12.48
N MET A 180 -12.52 6.71 11.92
CA MET A 180 -11.69 5.57 11.50
C MET A 180 -11.18 4.75 12.69
N GLY A 181 -10.80 5.40 13.78
CA GLY A 181 -10.25 4.71 14.94
C GLY A 181 -11.24 3.75 15.59
N GLU A 182 -12.51 4.12 15.70
CA GLU A 182 -13.57 3.28 16.25
C GLU A 182 -13.84 2.08 15.36
N VAL A 183 -13.94 2.29 14.05
CA VAL A 183 -14.15 1.22 13.07
C VAL A 183 -13.00 0.22 13.09
N ILE A 184 -11.75 0.69 13.07
CA ILE A 184 -10.55 -0.15 13.11
C ILE A 184 -10.49 -0.94 14.44
N GLU A 185 -10.79 -0.30 15.57
CA GLU A 185 -10.85 -0.99 16.86
C GLU A 185 -11.87 -2.13 16.80
N GLY A 186 -13.08 -1.89 16.28
CA GLY A 186 -14.10 -2.91 16.10
C GLY A 186 -13.61 -4.09 15.24
N ILE A 187 -12.96 -3.82 14.10
CA ILE A 187 -12.42 -4.86 13.22
C ILE A 187 -11.36 -5.71 13.95
N THR A 188 -10.44 -5.09 14.69
CA THR A 188 -9.36 -5.80 15.36
C THR A 188 -9.82 -6.72 16.50
N LEU A 189 -11.04 -6.54 16.98
CA LEU A 189 -11.70 -7.42 17.96
C LEU A 189 -12.31 -8.68 17.32
N THR A 190 -12.48 -8.72 16.00
CA THR A 190 -13.08 -9.85 15.29
C THR A 190 -12.11 -11.03 15.14
N THR A 191 -12.66 -12.16 14.72
CA THR A 191 -11.84 -13.32 14.27
C THR A 191 -12.29 -13.66 12.85
N PRO A 192 -11.62 -13.09 11.84
CA PRO A 192 -11.99 -13.34 10.45
C PRO A 192 -11.69 -14.78 10.06
N GLU A 193 -12.47 -15.31 9.12
CA GLU A 193 -12.17 -16.60 8.48
C GLU A 193 -10.83 -16.54 7.77
N GLU A 194 -10.06 -17.61 7.81
CA GLU A 194 -8.80 -17.67 7.08
C GLU A 194 -9.06 -17.89 5.58
N LYS A 195 -8.46 -17.01 4.76
CA LYS A 195 -8.41 -17.15 3.31
C LYS A 195 -6.96 -17.10 2.86
N THR A 196 -6.67 -17.75 1.74
CA THR A 196 -5.35 -17.66 1.09
C THR A 196 -5.38 -16.53 0.08
N ALA A 197 -4.35 -15.70 0.06
CA ALA A 197 -4.21 -14.66 -0.96
C ALA A 197 -4.15 -15.27 -2.37
N PRO A 198 -4.71 -14.62 -3.39
CA PRO A 198 -4.58 -15.03 -4.77
C PRO A 198 -3.12 -15.18 -5.20
N LYS A 199 -2.83 -16.13 -6.09
CA LYS A 199 -1.48 -16.43 -6.54
C LYS A 199 -0.78 -15.20 -7.15
N GLU A 200 -1.53 -14.39 -7.89
CA GLU A 200 -1.04 -13.15 -8.51
C GLU A 200 -0.57 -12.12 -7.46
N VAL A 201 -1.32 -11.96 -6.37
CA VAL A 201 -0.95 -11.07 -5.27
C VAL A 201 0.36 -11.52 -4.62
N ILE A 202 0.52 -12.82 -4.42
CA ILE A 202 1.76 -13.40 -3.87
C ILE A 202 2.95 -13.16 -4.81
N ILE A 203 2.78 -13.42 -6.12
CA ILE A 203 3.84 -13.20 -7.12
C ILE A 203 4.24 -11.73 -7.18
N GLU A 204 3.27 -10.80 -7.23
CA GLU A 204 3.56 -9.37 -7.27
C GLU A 204 4.29 -8.87 -6.02
N SER A 205 3.91 -9.38 -4.84
CA SER A 205 4.62 -9.08 -3.60
C SER A 205 6.09 -9.56 -3.65
N GLN A 206 6.33 -10.75 -4.19
CA GLN A 206 7.68 -11.31 -4.34
C GLN A 206 8.53 -10.53 -5.35
N ILE A 207 7.92 -10.02 -6.43
CA ILE A 207 8.59 -9.16 -7.41
C ILE A 207 9.08 -7.87 -6.75
N ALA A 208 8.24 -7.21 -5.96
CA ALA A 208 8.58 -5.95 -5.30
C ALA A 208 9.70 -6.11 -4.24
N GLU A 209 9.87 -7.30 -3.70
CA GLU A 209 10.93 -7.64 -2.75
C GLU A 209 12.31 -7.77 -3.41
N ARG A 210 12.34 -8.20 -4.69
CA ARG A 210 13.60 -8.51 -5.38
C ARG A 210 14.20 -7.29 -6.06
N VAL A 211 15.51 -7.17 -6.04
CA VAL A 211 16.25 -6.17 -6.83
C VAL A 211 16.28 -6.55 -8.31
N VAL A 212 16.27 -7.85 -8.60
CA VAL A 212 16.26 -8.40 -9.96
C VAL A 212 15.03 -9.29 -10.12
N VAL A 213 14.22 -8.98 -11.11
CA VAL A 213 13.01 -9.72 -11.46
C VAL A 213 13.30 -10.60 -12.69
N ASP A 214 12.82 -11.83 -12.65
CA ASP A 214 12.91 -12.71 -13.80
C ASP A 214 11.70 -12.53 -14.74
N TYR A 215 11.94 -12.81 -16.03
CA TYR A 215 10.95 -12.71 -17.09
C TYR A 215 9.72 -13.62 -16.84
N ASP A 216 9.95 -14.81 -16.29
CA ASP A 216 8.91 -15.82 -16.10
C ASP A 216 7.91 -15.38 -15.01
N SER A 217 8.38 -14.73 -13.95
CA SER A 217 7.52 -14.18 -12.89
C SER A 217 6.54 -13.14 -13.46
N VAL A 218 7.01 -12.22 -14.29
CA VAL A 218 6.15 -11.18 -14.89
C VAL A 218 5.18 -11.78 -15.92
N SER A 219 5.64 -12.74 -16.71
CA SER A 219 4.81 -13.43 -17.72
C SER A 219 3.63 -14.20 -17.12
N GLN A 220 3.72 -14.62 -15.85
CA GLN A 220 2.61 -15.25 -15.14
C GLN A 220 1.50 -14.26 -14.73
N LEU A 221 1.79 -12.96 -14.68
CA LEU A 221 0.86 -11.93 -14.23
C LEU A 221 -0.04 -11.39 -15.32
N GLY A 222 0.40 -11.41 -16.59
CA GLY A 222 -0.34 -10.78 -17.67
C GLY A 222 0.15 -11.13 -19.07
N GLU A 223 -0.31 -10.35 -20.03
CA GLU A 223 0.01 -10.52 -21.44
C GLU A 223 0.98 -9.43 -21.92
N LYS A 224 1.90 -9.80 -22.81
CA LYS A 224 2.84 -8.85 -23.38
C LYS A 224 2.09 -7.76 -24.13
N SER A 225 2.35 -6.50 -23.80
CA SER A 225 1.78 -5.34 -24.47
C SER A 225 2.66 -4.87 -25.64
N ILE A 226 2.12 -3.96 -26.45
CA ILE A 226 2.87 -3.28 -27.53
C ILE A 226 3.74 -2.14 -27.01
N PHE A 227 3.61 -1.77 -25.73
CA PHE A 227 4.30 -0.63 -25.16
C PHE A 227 5.69 -1.01 -24.63
N ALA A 228 6.61 -0.07 -24.73
CA ALA A 228 7.92 -0.13 -24.08
C ALA A 228 7.90 0.63 -22.74
N CYS A 229 8.68 0.14 -21.79
CA CYS A 229 8.83 0.80 -20.49
C CYS A 229 9.52 2.16 -20.66
N PRO A 230 8.91 3.26 -20.20
CA PRO A 230 9.52 4.58 -20.32
C PRO A 230 10.81 4.74 -19.50
N ASP A 231 11.01 3.98 -18.44
CA ASP A 231 12.19 4.12 -17.58
C ASP A 231 13.38 3.25 -18.04
N CYS A 232 13.15 2.01 -18.54
CA CYS A 232 14.23 1.09 -18.91
C CYS A 232 14.25 0.65 -20.39
N GLY A 233 13.22 1.03 -21.18
CA GLY A 233 13.10 0.64 -22.59
C GLY A 233 12.66 -0.83 -22.83
N GLY A 234 12.53 -1.65 -21.79
CA GLY A 234 12.09 -3.04 -21.91
C GLY A 234 10.60 -3.17 -22.24
N GLY A 235 10.17 -4.34 -22.71
CA GLY A 235 8.75 -4.62 -22.97
C GLY A 235 7.91 -4.53 -21.71
N LEU A 236 6.65 -4.11 -21.86
CA LEU A 236 5.67 -4.08 -20.80
C LEU A 236 4.69 -5.25 -20.96
N TRP A 237 4.20 -5.75 -19.83
CA TRP A 237 3.07 -6.69 -19.73
C TRP A 237 1.87 -5.95 -19.18
N LYS A 238 0.72 -6.15 -19.84
CA LYS A 238 -0.57 -5.68 -19.34
C LYS A 238 -1.07 -6.68 -18.28
N ILE A 239 -1.19 -6.22 -17.06
CA ILE A 239 -1.64 -7.03 -15.92
C ILE A 239 -3.12 -6.73 -15.71
N ASN A 240 -3.99 -7.65 -16.15
CA ASN A 240 -5.43 -7.48 -16.06
C ASN A 240 -6.19 -8.79 -15.80
N LYS A 241 -5.49 -9.88 -15.45
CA LYS A 241 -6.15 -11.15 -15.17
C LYS A 241 -6.78 -11.15 -13.79
N SER A 242 -8.10 -10.96 -13.74
CA SER A 242 -8.92 -11.31 -12.60
C SER A 242 -9.79 -12.50 -13.00
N THR A 243 -9.76 -13.57 -12.21
CA THR A 243 -10.63 -14.75 -12.38
C THR A 243 -11.85 -14.67 -11.47
N ASP A 244 -11.96 -13.63 -10.65
CA ASP A 244 -12.90 -13.51 -9.52
C ASP A 244 -14.01 -12.46 -9.71
N GLY A 245 -14.08 -11.80 -10.90
CA GLY A 245 -15.15 -10.86 -11.24
C GLY A 245 -15.06 -9.48 -10.57
N ILE A 246 -14.00 -9.22 -9.79
CA ILE A 246 -13.75 -7.89 -9.20
C ILE A 246 -13.18 -6.97 -10.28
N GLU A 247 -13.66 -5.73 -10.37
CA GLU A 247 -13.28 -4.73 -11.36
C GLU A 247 -11.77 -4.52 -11.44
N ARG A 248 -11.29 -4.14 -12.63
CA ARG A 248 -9.88 -4.16 -13.02
C ARG A 248 -9.36 -2.75 -13.19
N VAL A 249 -8.20 -2.50 -12.60
CA VAL A 249 -7.35 -1.38 -13.00
C VAL A 249 -6.32 -1.91 -13.99
N ASP A 250 -6.34 -1.45 -15.23
CA ASP A 250 -5.31 -1.78 -16.21
C ASP A 250 -3.96 -1.25 -15.73
N ARG A 251 -3.02 -2.17 -15.56
CA ARG A 251 -1.65 -1.85 -15.14
C ARG A 251 -0.65 -2.45 -16.09
N TYR A 252 0.51 -1.83 -16.12
CA TYR A 252 1.62 -2.27 -16.96
C TYR A 252 2.87 -2.47 -16.10
N ARG A 253 3.54 -3.60 -16.27
CA ARG A 253 4.78 -3.91 -15.56
C ARG A 253 5.85 -4.40 -16.53
N CYS A 254 7.09 -3.93 -16.40
CA CYS A 254 8.21 -4.44 -17.17
C CYS A 254 8.94 -5.59 -16.46
N HIS A 255 9.82 -6.29 -17.18
CA HIS A 255 10.60 -7.41 -16.65
C HIS A 255 11.61 -7.00 -15.55
N ILE A 256 11.96 -5.70 -15.44
CA ILE A 256 12.82 -5.19 -14.36
C ILE A 256 12.00 -4.90 -13.10
N GLY A 257 10.66 -4.71 -13.24
CA GLY A 257 9.78 -4.46 -12.11
C GLY A 257 9.14 -3.06 -12.07
N HIS A 258 9.47 -2.13 -13.00
CA HIS A 258 8.73 -0.86 -13.10
C HIS A 258 7.25 -1.14 -13.32
N SER A 259 6.38 -0.45 -12.61
CA SER A 259 4.93 -0.61 -12.70
C SER A 259 4.26 0.75 -12.85
N TYR A 260 3.21 0.78 -13.66
CA TYR A 260 2.45 1.98 -14.01
C TYR A 260 0.96 1.66 -14.03
N SER A 261 0.14 2.56 -13.53
CA SER A 261 -1.26 2.63 -13.96
C SER A 261 -1.32 3.06 -15.44
N GLU A 262 -2.45 2.91 -16.09
CA GLU A 262 -2.63 3.39 -17.48
C GLU A 262 -2.36 4.89 -17.59
N ASN A 263 -2.86 5.68 -16.64
CA ASN A 263 -2.65 7.13 -16.59
C ASN A 263 -1.15 7.47 -16.42
N ASP A 264 -0.46 6.82 -15.50
CA ASP A 264 0.97 7.04 -15.29
C ASP A 264 1.80 6.69 -16.52
N LEU A 265 1.44 5.61 -17.24
CA LEU A 265 2.13 5.23 -18.45
C LEU A 265 1.98 6.31 -19.53
N VAL A 266 0.76 6.85 -19.73
CA VAL A 266 0.50 7.94 -20.67
C VAL A 266 1.31 9.19 -20.31
N ILE A 267 1.28 9.61 -19.06
CA ILE A 267 2.05 10.78 -18.58
C ILE A 267 3.54 10.58 -18.83
N LYS A 268 4.10 9.44 -18.41
CA LYS A 268 5.53 9.14 -18.57
C LYS A 268 5.98 9.04 -20.03
N GLN A 269 5.13 8.53 -20.91
CA GLN A 269 5.43 8.50 -22.34
C GLN A 269 5.38 9.91 -22.94
N SER A 270 4.46 10.76 -22.50
CA SER A 270 4.33 12.15 -22.98
C SER A 270 5.52 13.03 -22.54
N GLU A 271 6.12 12.77 -21.39
CA GLU A 271 7.30 13.50 -20.88
C GLU A 271 8.58 13.27 -21.73
N LYS A 272 8.59 12.25 -22.60
CA LYS A 272 9.75 11.89 -23.45
C LYS A 272 9.70 12.53 -24.85
N PHE A 273 8.62 13.19 -25.20
CA PHE A 273 8.43 13.93 -26.45
C PHE A 273 8.38 15.44 -26.21
#